data_4aa0710323b828694b6b8ed6c3bfbe4a
#
_entry.id   4aa0710323b828694b6b8ed6c3bfbe4a
#
_cell.length_a   1.000
_cell.length_b   1.000
_cell.length_c   1.000
_cell.angle_alpha   90.00
_cell.angle_beta   90.00
_cell.angle_gamma   90.00
#
_symmetry.space_group_name_H-M   'P 1'
#
loop_
_entity.id
_entity.type
_entity.pdbx_description
1 polymer ?
#
loop_
_entity_poly.entity_id
_entity_poly.type
_entity_poly.pdbx_seq_one_letter_code
_entity_poly.pdbx_strand_id
1 'polypeptide(L)'
;MKKILLMTLVALTLTACKQDIQEDKYDITSKFNVTYNIYESFETNNDGSITYNASAWGGLVGVMKEHNLPVDWTPYESITFEFAEPTKIETQVLISENVKTWGRAGITSLTCFFDGLNVRSVSEVIFQATDSTTITIKSVRLTPKASNWDSRTIWEGECHFGDWENGFVIQPEHFMNITEGDKLEFIFTTDRTDFGRTYWLFKTIYNGTDMTLEGNYNELNKWGCAYVGRDATSYRIALTANDIEKLKELGLFVNGYYNNVTKVNLLRKLYEEETVTDNQ
;
A
#
# COMPACT_ATOMS: atom_id res chain seq x y z
N MET A 1 -82.92 -6.82 -2.38
CA MET A 1 -81.71 -7.55 -2.84
C MET A 1 -80.52 -6.63 -2.65
N LYS A 2 -79.74 -6.83 -1.56
CA LYS A 2 -78.52 -6.05 -1.26
C LYS A 2 -77.33 -6.81 -1.83
N LYS A 3 -76.63 -6.18 -2.78
CA LYS A 3 -75.38 -6.69 -3.31
C LYS A 3 -74.27 -6.33 -2.34
N ILE A 4 -73.65 -7.33 -1.73
CA ILE A 4 -72.44 -7.20 -0.89
C ILE A 4 -71.24 -7.23 -1.85
N LEU A 5 -70.49 -6.10 -1.89
CA LEU A 5 -69.27 -5.96 -2.65
C LEU A 5 -68.13 -6.44 -1.74
N LEU A 6 -67.56 -7.59 -2.06
CA LEU A 6 -66.38 -8.15 -1.35
C LEU A 6 -65.12 -7.48 -1.89
N MET A 7 -64.54 -6.55 -1.13
CA MET A 7 -63.19 -6.00 -1.43
C MET A 7 -62.11 -6.97 -0.91
N THR A 8 -61.42 -7.64 -1.84
CA THR A 8 -60.25 -8.44 -1.53
C THR A 8 -59.05 -7.50 -1.39
N LEU A 9 -58.61 -7.31 -0.16
CA LEU A 9 -57.37 -6.57 0.14
C LEU A 9 -56.17 -7.47 -0.13
N VAL A 10 -55.47 -7.25 -1.24
CA VAL A 10 -54.19 -7.91 -1.53
C VAL A 10 -53.10 -7.18 -0.75
N ALA A 11 -52.66 -7.78 0.35
CA ALA A 11 -51.50 -7.31 1.07
C ALA A 11 -50.23 -7.74 0.28
N LEU A 12 -49.63 -6.79 -0.45
CA LEU A 12 -48.28 -6.95 -0.97
C LEU A 12 -47.32 -6.89 0.21
N THR A 13 -46.87 -8.04 0.66
CA THR A 13 -45.69 -8.14 1.55
C THR A 13 -44.46 -7.85 0.69
N LEU A 14 -43.96 -6.63 0.76
CA LEU A 14 -42.59 -6.29 0.32
C LEU A 14 -41.62 -6.99 1.27
N THR A 15 -41.22 -8.20 0.92
CA THR A 15 -40.00 -8.81 1.47
C THR A 15 -38.83 -7.98 0.92
N ALA A 16 -38.39 -6.97 1.68
CA ALA A 16 -37.12 -6.35 1.48
C ALA A 16 -36.09 -7.46 1.69
N CYS A 17 -35.48 -7.95 0.61
CA CYS A 17 -34.22 -8.68 0.69
C CYS A 17 -33.24 -7.77 1.43
N LYS A 18 -33.02 -8.03 2.72
CA LYS A 18 -31.78 -7.61 3.36
C LYS A 18 -30.70 -8.37 2.60
N GLN A 19 -30.04 -7.69 1.64
CA GLN A 19 -28.71 -8.11 1.25
C GLN A 19 -27.89 -8.05 2.54
N ASP A 20 -27.50 -9.20 3.06
CA ASP A 20 -26.41 -9.28 4.03
C ASP A 20 -25.20 -8.70 3.32
N ILE A 21 -24.92 -7.42 3.58
CA ILE A 21 -23.68 -6.79 3.18
C ILE A 21 -22.65 -7.51 4.03
N GLN A 22 -21.98 -8.50 3.44
CA GLN A 22 -20.86 -9.19 4.08
C GLN A 22 -19.81 -8.10 4.29
N GLU A 23 -19.62 -7.72 5.56
CA GLU A 23 -18.66 -6.69 5.95
C GLU A 23 -17.29 -7.11 5.42
N ASP A 24 -16.68 -6.27 4.57
CA ASP A 24 -15.40 -6.58 3.97
C ASP A 24 -14.32 -6.55 5.06
N LYS A 25 -13.93 -7.73 5.54
CA LYS A 25 -12.97 -7.90 6.65
C LYS A 25 -11.60 -7.25 6.41
N TYR A 26 -11.32 -6.86 5.17
CA TYR A 26 -10.08 -6.19 4.81
C TYR A 26 -10.20 -4.67 4.81
N ASP A 27 -11.41 -4.13 4.80
CA ASP A 27 -11.67 -2.71 4.95
C ASP A 27 -11.62 -2.33 6.43
N ILE A 28 -10.67 -1.48 6.78
CA ILE A 28 -10.45 -1.01 8.14
C ILE A 28 -10.67 0.50 8.29
N THR A 29 -11.33 1.13 7.31
CA THR A 29 -11.59 2.58 7.29
C THR A 29 -12.24 3.05 8.58
N SER A 30 -13.22 2.33 9.10
CA SER A 30 -13.93 2.67 10.33
C SER A 30 -13.06 2.67 11.60
N LYS A 31 -11.87 2.08 11.55
CA LYS A 31 -10.91 2.12 12.68
C LYS A 31 -10.25 3.49 12.84
N PHE A 32 -10.28 4.35 11.80
CA PHE A 32 -9.68 5.68 11.80
C PHE A 32 -10.67 6.70 12.35
N ASN A 33 -10.71 6.86 13.66
CA ASN A 33 -11.73 7.61 14.38
C ASN A 33 -11.19 8.46 15.53
N VAL A 34 -9.90 8.76 15.54
CA VAL A 34 -9.25 9.62 16.54
C VAL A 34 -8.32 10.59 15.84
N THR A 35 -8.23 11.84 16.32
CA THR A 35 -7.23 12.81 15.89
C THR A 35 -6.15 12.98 16.94
N TYR A 36 -4.94 13.34 16.50
CA TYR A 36 -3.77 13.47 17.38
C TYR A 36 -3.86 14.70 18.29
N ASN A 37 -4.52 15.75 17.81
CA ASN A 37 -4.66 16.99 18.56
C ASN A 37 -6.02 17.67 18.37
N ILE A 38 -6.32 18.65 19.21
CA ILE A 38 -7.61 19.37 19.26
C ILE A 38 -7.86 20.34 18.10
N TYR A 39 -6.86 20.62 17.27
CA TYR A 39 -6.98 21.51 16.10
C TYR A 39 -7.39 20.74 14.83
N GLU A 40 -7.57 19.44 14.94
CA GLU A 40 -7.95 18.57 13.87
C GLU A 40 -9.38 18.08 14.07
N SER A 41 -10.02 17.74 12.98
CA SER A 41 -11.34 17.12 13.01
C SER A 41 -11.48 16.11 11.88
N PHE A 42 -12.39 15.17 12.05
CA PHE A 42 -12.81 14.27 11.01
C PHE A 42 -14.32 14.08 11.02
N GLU A 43 -14.85 13.69 9.88
CA GLU A 43 -16.26 13.32 9.71
C GLU A 43 -16.33 12.01 8.92
N THR A 44 -17.11 11.04 9.40
CA THR A 44 -17.43 9.85 8.64
C THR A 44 -18.66 10.14 7.78
N ASN A 45 -18.48 10.06 6.47
CA ASN A 45 -19.51 10.31 5.48
C ASN A 45 -20.49 9.11 5.37
N ASN A 46 -21.64 9.33 4.72
CA ASN A 46 -22.67 8.29 4.57
C ASN A 46 -22.22 7.07 3.75
N ASP A 47 -21.20 7.21 2.91
CA ASP A 47 -20.60 6.16 2.11
C ASP A 47 -19.45 5.41 2.84
N GLY A 48 -19.19 5.76 4.11
CA GLY A 48 -18.13 5.18 4.92
C GLY A 48 -16.75 5.83 4.74
N SER A 49 -16.61 6.76 3.80
CA SER A 49 -15.37 7.54 3.65
C SER A 49 -15.17 8.50 4.82
N ILE A 50 -13.94 8.99 5.01
CA ILE A 50 -13.59 9.91 6.09
C ILE A 50 -13.09 11.23 5.49
N THR A 51 -13.75 12.33 5.81
CA THR A 51 -13.21 13.67 5.55
C THR A 51 -12.39 14.13 6.75
N TYR A 52 -11.08 14.28 6.57
CA TYR A 52 -10.14 14.66 7.60
C TYR A 52 -9.60 16.07 7.36
N ASN A 53 -9.77 16.95 8.35
CA ASN A 53 -9.20 18.30 8.38
C ASN A 53 -7.90 18.25 9.18
N ALA A 54 -6.80 18.10 8.46
CA ALA A 54 -5.47 17.98 9.02
C ALA A 54 -4.89 19.34 9.43
N SER A 55 -4.17 19.38 10.54
CA SER A 55 -3.15 20.39 10.81
C SER A 55 -1.79 19.93 10.29
N ALA A 56 -0.83 20.86 10.15
CA ALA A 56 0.53 20.49 9.77
C ALA A 56 1.11 19.47 10.77
N TRP A 57 1.53 18.31 10.27
CA TRP A 57 2.08 17.18 11.05
C TRP A 57 1.14 16.61 12.12
N GLY A 58 -0.13 16.92 12.02
CA GLY A 58 -1.17 16.24 12.79
C GLY A 58 -1.42 14.83 12.31
N GLY A 59 -2.35 14.09 12.93
CA GLY A 59 -2.59 12.71 12.58
C GLY A 59 -4.02 12.25 12.78
N LEU A 60 -4.58 11.60 11.74
CA LEU A 60 -5.76 10.77 11.87
C LEU A 60 -5.30 9.37 12.29
N VAL A 61 -5.77 8.91 13.45
CA VAL A 61 -5.31 7.67 14.08
C VAL A 61 -6.34 6.58 13.90
N GLY A 62 -5.91 5.47 13.34
CA GLY A 62 -6.64 4.21 13.34
C GLY A 62 -6.20 3.36 14.53
N VAL A 63 -7.13 3.04 15.42
CA VAL A 63 -6.87 2.19 16.59
C VAL A 63 -7.06 0.73 16.19
N MET A 64 -5.94 -0.03 16.20
CA MET A 64 -5.89 -1.42 15.72
C MET A 64 -5.97 -2.45 16.87
N LYS A 65 -6.22 -2.00 18.10
CA LYS A 65 -6.33 -2.89 19.25
C LYS A 65 -7.66 -3.65 19.24
N GLU A 66 -7.59 -4.96 19.43
CA GLU A 66 -8.75 -5.81 19.70
C GLU A 66 -8.66 -6.30 21.14
N HIS A 67 -9.74 -6.11 21.92
CA HIS A 67 -9.75 -6.41 23.37
C HIS A 67 -8.58 -5.77 24.15
N ASN A 68 -8.15 -4.57 23.75
CA ASN A 68 -6.98 -3.83 24.27
C ASN A 68 -5.61 -4.47 23.97
N LEU A 69 -5.54 -5.48 23.11
CA LEU A 69 -4.30 -6.10 22.66
C LEU A 69 -3.98 -5.66 21.23
N PRO A 70 -2.69 -5.44 20.91
CA PRO A 70 -2.26 -5.21 19.54
C PRO A 70 -2.64 -6.37 18.62
N VAL A 71 -2.89 -6.08 17.34
CA VAL A 71 -3.22 -7.10 16.32
C VAL A 71 -1.98 -7.56 15.58
N ASP A 72 -2.00 -8.82 15.16
CA ASP A 72 -0.95 -9.39 14.30
C ASP A 72 -1.32 -9.22 12.82
N TRP A 73 -0.50 -8.45 12.11
CA TRP A 73 -0.64 -8.19 10.67
C TRP A 73 0.30 -9.03 9.80
N THR A 74 0.97 -10.03 10.35
CA THR A 74 1.83 -10.93 9.55
C THR A 74 1.11 -11.66 8.40
N PRO A 75 -0.23 -11.90 8.43
CA PRO A 75 -0.95 -12.48 7.30
C PRO A 75 -1.15 -11.51 6.11
N TYR A 76 -0.88 -10.22 6.29
CA TYR A 76 -1.07 -9.20 5.25
C TYR A 76 0.26 -8.77 4.65
N GLU A 77 0.21 -8.31 3.39
CA GLU A 77 1.38 -7.78 2.70
C GLU A 77 1.46 -6.25 2.72
N SER A 78 0.32 -5.57 2.85
CA SER A 78 0.28 -4.10 2.81
C SER A 78 -0.99 -3.52 3.41
N ILE A 79 -0.96 -2.21 3.68
CA ILE A 79 -2.12 -1.35 3.90
C ILE A 79 -2.14 -0.27 2.81
N THR A 80 -3.31 -0.02 2.22
CA THR A 80 -3.51 1.00 1.19
C THR A 80 -4.56 2.00 1.63
N PHE A 81 -4.24 3.28 1.54
CA PHE A 81 -5.14 4.41 1.68
C PHE A 81 -5.56 4.86 0.28
N GLU A 82 -6.85 4.89 -0.03
CA GLU A 82 -7.39 5.48 -1.25
C GLU A 82 -8.00 6.84 -0.94
N PHE A 83 -7.73 7.83 -1.79
CA PHE A 83 -8.24 9.18 -1.64
C PHE A 83 -9.33 9.47 -2.66
N ALA A 84 -10.35 10.25 -2.29
CA ALA A 84 -11.42 10.64 -3.20
C ALA A 84 -10.91 11.58 -4.31
N GLU A 85 -9.92 12.41 -3.99
CA GLU A 85 -9.27 13.36 -4.90
C GLU A 85 -7.75 13.27 -4.72
N PRO A 86 -6.95 13.66 -5.72
CA PRO A 86 -5.51 13.73 -5.57
C PRO A 86 -5.10 14.61 -4.38
N THR A 87 -4.18 14.13 -3.56
CA THR A 87 -3.68 14.88 -2.40
C THR A 87 -3.01 16.17 -2.84
N LYS A 88 -3.23 17.28 -2.12
CA LYS A 88 -2.63 18.58 -2.46
C LYS A 88 -1.22 18.75 -1.91
N ILE A 89 -0.85 17.94 -0.94
CA ILE A 89 0.40 18.02 -0.18
C ILE A 89 0.99 16.63 0.03
N GLU A 90 2.23 16.57 0.49
CA GLU A 90 2.86 15.34 0.91
C GLU A 90 2.15 14.76 2.15
N THR A 91 2.04 13.45 2.19
CA THR A 91 1.43 12.69 3.28
C THR A 91 2.38 11.62 3.78
N GLN A 92 2.13 11.07 4.96
CA GLN A 92 2.84 9.89 5.42
C GLN A 92 1.91 8.96 6.21
N VAL A 93 2.25 7.68 6.20
CA VAL A 93 1.64 6.67 7.06
C VAL A 93 2.70 6.17 8.03
N LEU A 94 2.34 6.12 9.30
CA LEU A 94 3.15 5.57 10.38
C LEU A 94 2.45 4.34 10.93
N ILE A 95 3.16 3.21 10.99
CA ILE A 95 2.65 1.98 11.59
C ILE A 95 3.54 1.64 12.77
N SER A 96 3.00 1.72 13.97
CA SER A 96 3.79 1.66 15.19
C SER A 96 4.94 2.69 15.15
N GLU A 97 5.91 2.63 16.02
CA GLU A 97 6.94 3.68 16.12
C GLU A 97 7.99 3.69 14.98
N ASN A 98 8.05 2.63 14.15
CA ASN A 98 9.22 2.39 13.30
C ASN A 98 8.95 2.29 11.79
N VAL A 99 7.69 2.31 11.35
CA VAL A 99 7.35 2.16 9.93
C VAL A 99 6.82 3.48 9.38
N LYS A 100 7.50 3.98 8.37
CA LYS A 100 7.13 5.22 7.69
C LYS A 100 7.05 4.99 6.19
N THR A 101 5.89 5.29 5.59
CA THR A 101 5.75 5.39 4.14
C THR A 101 5.32 6.80 3.77
N TRP A 102 5.99 7.38 2.80
CA TRP A 102 5.70 8.72 2.32
C TRP A 102 4.90 8.68 1.02
N GLY A 103 3.93 9.59 0.91
CA GLY A 103 3.20 9.87 -0.31
C GLY A 103 3.45 11.31 -0.74
N ARG A 104 3.74 11.50 -2.02
CA ARG A 104 3.90 12.84 -2.61
C ARG A 104 2.56 13.52 -2.82
N ALA A 105 2.57 14.82 -3.06
CA ALA A 105 1.40 15.53 -3.53
C ALA A 105 0.94 15.01 -4.90
N GLY A 106 -0.37 15.01 -5.13
CA GLY A 106 -0.98 14.61 -6.40
C GLY A 106 -1.36 13.13 -6.51
N ILE A 107 -1.21 12.34 -5.44
CA ILE A 107 -1.55 10.92 -5.45
C ILE A 107 -3.02 10.68 -5.10
N THR A 108 -3.60 9.62 -5.68
CA THR A 108 -4.94 9.12 -5.36
C THR A 108 -4.93 7.91 -4.44
N SER A 109 -3.75 7.34 -4.19
CA SER A 109 -3.56 6.25 -3.22
C SER A 109 -2.16 6.26 -2.62
N LEU A 110 -2.03 5.70 -1.42
CA LEU A 110 -0.75 5.48 -0.73
C LEU A 110 -0.74 4.08 -0.14
N THR A 111 0.19 3.25 -0.60
CA THR A 111 0.38 1.88 -0.11
C THR A 111 1.63 1.79 0.75
N CYS A 112 1.49 1.18 1.92
CA CYS A 112 2.61 0.82 2.78
C CYS A 112 2.76 -0.70 2.79
N PHE A 113 3.84 -1.22 2.22
CA PHE A 113 4.17 -2.65 2.25
C PHE A 113 4.82 -3.03 3.58
N PHE A 114 4.54 -4.26 4.05
CA PHE A 114 4.99 -4.77 5.34
C PHE A 114 6.27 -5.60 5.26
N ASP A 115 6.88 -5.68 4.09
CA ASP A 115 8.08 -6.50 3.88
C ASP A 115 9.24 -6.03 4.75
N GLY A 116 9.80 -6.99 5.50
CA GLY A 116 10.89 -6.71 6.44
C GLY A 116 10.48 -5.92 7.68
N LEU A 117 9.21 -5.61 7.87
CA LEU A 117 8.70 -4.85 9.00
C LEU A 117 8.16 -5.75 10.09
N ASN A 118 8.34 -5.34 11.35
CA ASN A 118 7.72 -6.05 12.47
C ASN A 118 6.27 -5.57 12.64
N VAL A 119 5.34 -6.29 12.03
CA VAL A 119 3.89 -6.04 12.11
C VAL A 119 3.15 -7.07 12.97
N ARG A 120 3.86 -7.78 13.86
CA ARG A 120 3.24 -8.76 14.80
C ARG A 120 2.46 -8.12 15.93
N SER A 121 2.65 -6.82 16.15
CA SER A 121 2.06 -6.11 17.28
C SER A 121 1.70 -4.69 16.86
N VAL A 122 0.65 -4.56 16.02
CA VAL A 122 0.15 -3.26 15.56
C VAL A 122 -0.93 -2.76 16.49
N SER A 123 -0.65 -1.66 17.17
CA SER A 123 -1.59 -1.00 18.10
C SER A 123 -2.35 0.14 17.42
N GLU A 124 -1.68 0.85 16.52
CA GLU A 124 -2.22 2.01 15.85
C GLU A 124 -1.54 2.24 14.50
N VAL A 125 -2.25 2.91 13.63
CA VAL A 125 -1.74 3.45 12.36
C VAL A 125 -2.09 4.93 12.34
N ILE A 126 -1.14 5.77 11.95
CA ILE A 126 -1.32 7.22 11.90
C ILE A 126 -1.17 7.67 10.44
N PHE A 127 -2.19 8.31 9.91
CA PHE A 127 -2.11 9.02 8.64
C PHE A 127 -1.84 10.50 8.94
N GLN A 128 -0.76 11.05 8.39
CA GLN A 128 -0.35 12.44 8.61
C GLN A 128 -0.27 13.21 7.29
N ALA A 129 -0.52 14.51 7.40
CA ALA A 129 -0.33 15.51 6.34
C ALA A 129 0.81 16.44 6.73
N THR A 130 1.68 16.81 5.77
CA THR A 130 2.83 17.68 6.05
C THR A 130 2.45 19.15 6.28
N ASP A 131 1.25 19.54 5.87
CA ASP A 131 0.71 20.88 6.05
C ASP A 131 -0.81 20.83 6.28
N SER A 132 -1.40 21.95 6.67
CA SER A 132 -2.85 22.05 6.91
C SER A 132 -3.63 21.88 5.61
N THR A 133 -4.57 20.93 5.61
CA THR A 133 -5.37 20.60 4.43
C THR A 133 -6.61 19.80 4.80
N THR A 134 -7.55 19.68 3.87
CA THR A 134 -8.66 18.72 3.96
C THR A 134 -8.41 17.58 2.99
N ILE A 135 -8.48 16.34 3.45
CA ILE A 135 -8.30 15.13 2.67
C ILE A 135 -9.50 14.22 2.90
N THR A 136 -10.11 13.72 1.83
CA THR A 136 -11.14 12.68 1.94
C THR A 136 -10.50 11.32 1.63
N ILE A 137 -10.43 10.47 2.66
CA ILE A 137 -9.97 9.09 2.59
C ILE A 137 -11.19 8.25 2.22
N LYS A 138 -11.19 7.70 1.03
CA LYS A 138 -12.27 6.88 0.48
C LYS A 138 -12.33 5.51 1.14
N SER A 139 -11.16 4.88 1.31
CA SER A 139 -11.02 3.59 1.97
C SER A 139 -9.62 3.39 2.53
N VAL A 140 -9.51 2.54 3.55
CA VAL A 140 -8.24 2.02 4.07
C VAL A 140 -8.34 0.50 4.10
N ARG A 141 -7.49 -0.19 3.34
CA ARG A 141 -7.61 -1.63 3.13
C ARG A 141 -6.31 -2.38 3.41
N LEU A 142 -6.46 -3.53 4.06
CA LEU A 142 -5.38 -4.51 4.20
C LEU A 142 -5.39 -5.45 3.00
N THR A 143 -4.22 -5.70 2.42
CA THR A 143 -4.05 -6.69 1.36
C THR A 143 -3.51 -7.97 1.97
N PRO A 144 -4.22 -9.12 1.87
CA PRO A 144 -3.70 -10.40 2.32
C PRO A 144 -2.45 -10.78 1.55
N LYS A 145 -1.49 -11.45 2.22
CA LYS A 145 -0.39 -12.09 1.51
C LYS A 145 -0.94 -13.12 0.53
N ALA A 146 -0.56 -13.01 -0.73
CA ALA A 146 -0.83 -14.08 -1.68
C ALA A 146 -0.05 -15.31 -1.24
N SER A 147 -0.72 -16.45 -1.10
CA SER A 147 -0.10 -17.70 -0.68
C SER A 147 0.83 -18.29 -1.75
N ASN A 148 0.72 -17.85 -3.01
CA ASN A 148 1.36 -18.49 -4.15
C ASN A 148 1.98 -17.44 -5.08
N TRP A 149 3.26 -17.09 -4.82
CA TRP A 149 4.10 -16.36 -5.76
C TRP A 149 5.17 -17.29 -6.31
N ASP A 150 5.27 -17.41 -7.64
CA ASP A 150 6.47 -17.93 -8.29
C ASP A 150 7.56 -16.85 -8.23
N SER A 151 8.77 -17.23 -7.81
CA SER A 151 9.87 -16.29 -7.62
C SER A 151 11.05 -16.67 -8.51
N ARG A 152 11.44 -15.76 -9.39
CA ARG A 152 12.61 -15.91 -10.25
C ARG A 152 13.63 -14.83 -9.95
N THR A 153 14.86 -15.20 -9.58
CA THR A 153 15.97 -14.23 -9.43
C THR A 153 16.36 -13.67 -10.80
N ILE A 154 16.39 -12.35 -10.92
CA ILE A 154 16.76 -11.61 -12.12
C ILE A 154 18.06 -10.84 -11.97
N TRP A 155 18.52 -10.64 -10.75
CA TRP A 155 19.84 -10.12 -10.41
C TRP A 155 20.30 -10.69 -9.06
N GLU A 156 21.57 -11.03 -8.96
CA GLU A 156 22.23 -11.48 -7.74
C GLU A 156 23.66 -10.96 -7.70
N GLY A 157 24.07 -10.41 -6.56
CA GLY A 157 25.38 -9.83 -6.39
C GLY A 157 25.49 -9.14 -5.04
N GLU A 158 26.39 -8.19 -4.93
CA GLU A 158 26.52 -7.33 -3.78
C GLU A 158 26.73 -5.90 -4.28
N CYS A 159 25.81 -4.99 -3.94
CA CYS A 159 25.91 -3.59 -4.28
C CYS A 159 25.59 -2.73 -3.06
N HIS A 160 26.63 -2.19 -2.48
CA HIS A 160 26.55 -1.22 -1.39
C HIS A 160 26.40 0.18 -1.97
N PHE A 161 25.27 0.84 -1.76
CA PHE A 161 24.97 2.13 -2.38
C PHE A 161 25.81 3.29 -1.82
N GLY A 162 26.27 3.19 -0.57
CA GLY A 162 26.93 4.31 0.11
C GLY A 162 26.07 5.57 0.14
N ASP A 163 26.68 6.71 -0.06
CA ASP A 163 26.02 8.01 -0.23
C ASP A 163 25.78 8.28 -1.73
N TRP A 164 24.90 7.46 -2.36
CA TRP A 164 24.59 7.51 -3.81
C TRP A 164 25.78 7.17 -4.74
N GLU A 165 26.82 6.57 -4.19
CA GLU A 165 28.07 6.35 -4.93
C GLU A 165 27.96 5.23 -5.97
N ASN A 166 27.14 4.23 -5.68
CA ASN A 166 27.03 3.02 -6.47
C ASN A 166 25.59 2.73 -6.88
N GLY A 167 25.45 1.96 -7.94
CA GLY A 167 24.20 1.42 -8.44
C GLY A 167 24.47 0.27 -9.41
N PHE A 168 23.42 -0.41 -9.84
CA PHE A 168 23.52 -1.48 -10.81
C PHE A 168 22.38 -1.42 -11.83
N VAL A 169 22.58 -2.07 -12.98
CA VAL A 169 21.61 -2.16 -14.05
C VAL A 169 21.13 -3.61 -14.17
N ILE A 170 19.82 -3.79 -14.29
CA ILE A 170 19.19 -5.03 -14.73
C ILE A 170 18.78 -4.83 -16.19
N GLN A 171 19.33 -5.66 -17.07
CA GLN A 171 19.17 -5.49 -18.52
C GLN A 171 17.75 -5.88 -18.99
N PRO A 172 17.27 -5.34 -20.13
CA PRO A 172 15.94 -5.57 -20.67
C PRO A 172 15.56 -7.05 -20.83
N GLU A 173 16.50 -7.92 -21.18
CA GLU A 173 16.26 -9.36 -21.39
C GLU A 173 15.69 -10.07 -20.17
N HIS A 174 15.94 -9.56 -18.97
CA HIS A 174 15.38 -10.11 -17.73
C HIS A 174 13.88 -9.83 -17.57
N PHE A 175 13.35 -8.87 -18.34
CA PHE A 175 11.96 -8.41 -18.24
C PHE A 175 11.05 -8.91 -19.38
N MET A 176 11.55 -9.70 -20.35
CA MET A 176 10.79 -10.09 -21.55
C MET A 176 9.49 -10.82 -21.25
N ASN A 177 9.41 -11.60 -20.17
CA ASN A 177 8.26 -12.45 -19.81
C ASN A 177 7.45 -11.91 -18.63
N ILE A 178 7.52 -10.60 -18.34
CA ILE A 178 6.74 -10.00 -17.24
C ILE A 178 5.33 -9.61 -17.70
N THR A 179 4.39 -9.63 -16.77
CA THR A 179 2.98 -9.29 -16.96
C THR A 179 2.52 -8.31 -15.89
N GLU A 180 1.42 -7.60 -16.16
CA GLU A 180 0.84 -6.66 -15.20
C GLU A 180 0.45 -7.40 -13.90
N GLY A 181 0.81 -6.79 -12.77
CA GLY A 181 0.63 -7.37 -11.45
C GLY A 181 1.82 -8.19 -10.95
N ASP A 182 2.80 -8.54 -11.80
CA ASP A 182 4.10 -9.05 -11.33
C ASP A 182 4.76 -7.99 -10.44
N LYS A 183 5.62 -8.43 -9.51
CA LYS A 183 6.33 -7.52 -8.59
C LYS A 183 7.83 -7.70 -8.72
N LEU A 184 8.56 -6.61 -8.57
CA LEU A 184 9.99 -6.65 -8.26
C LEU A 184 10.17 -6.71 -6.75
N GLU A 185 11.02 -7.59 -6.26
CA GLU A 185 11.41 -7.70 -4.86
C GLU A 185 12.91 -7.52 -4.75
N PHE A 186 13.32 -6.48 -4.01
CA PHE A 186 14.71 -6.19 -3.68
C PHE A 186 15.02 -6.76 -2.31
N ILE A 187 16.03 -7.63 -2.20
CA ILE A 187 16.54 -8.17 -0.94
C ILE A 187 17.81 -7.42 -0.58
N PHE A 188 17.84 -6.87 0.62
CA PHE A 188 18.94 -5.99 1.05
C PHE A 188 19.12 -5.98 2.58
N THR A 189 20.18 -5.34 3.00
CA THR A 189 20.40 -4.92 4.38
C THR A 189 20.62 -3.41 4.44
N THR A 190 20.19 -2.78 5.52
CA THR A 190 20.47 -1.36 5.78
C THR A 190 21.81 -1.20 6.47
N ASP A 191 22.62 -0.22 6.04
CA ASP A 191 23.86 0.13 6.75
C ASP A 191 23.51 0.87 8.05
N ARG A 192 23.97 0.30 9.18
CA ARG A 192 23.70 0.79 10.53
C ARG A 192 24.97 1.29 11.23
N THR A 193 26.04 1.48 10.48
CA THR A 193 27.34 1.90 11.05
C THR A 193 27.29 3.32 11.62
N ASP A 194 26.40 4.16 11.10
CA ASP A 194 26.15 5.50 11.63
C ASP A 194 24.90 5.52 12.51
N PHE A 195 25.09 5.65 13.82
CA PHE A 195 24.00 5.72 14.81
C PHE A 195 23.11 6.98 14.70
N GLY A 196 23.60 8.03 14.06
CA GLY A 196 22.84 9.27 13.81
C GLY A 196 21.93 9.19 12.59
N ARG A 197 22.06 8.14 11.78
CA ARG A 197 21.28 7.97 10.56
C ARG A 197 19.83 7.60 10.88
N THR A 198 18.91 8.34 10.26
CA THR A 198 17.45 8.20 10.51
C THR A 198 16.68 7.71 9.29
N TYR A 199 17.33 7.55 8.13
CA TYR A 199 16.67 7.13 6.90
C TYR A 199 17.61 6.37 5.96
N TRP A 200 17.03 5.48 5.19
CA TRP A 200 17.61 4.70 4.11
C TRP A 200 16.70 4.83 2.89
N LEU A 201 17.28 4.97 1.69
CA LEU A 201 16.51 5.29 0.50
C LEU A 201 16.81 4.32 -0.63
N PHE A 202 15.78 3.99 -1.40
CA PHE A 202 15.86 3.32 -2.69
C PHE A 202 15.44 4.27 -3.80
N LYS A 203 16.15 4.23 -4.92
CA LYS A 203 15.77 4.88 -6.16
C LYS A 203 15.80 3.87 -7.30
N THR A 204 14.67 3.72 -7.99
CA THR A 204 14.50 2.84 -9.14
C THR A 204 14.03 3.67 -10.32
N ILE A 205 14.79 3.66 -11.40
CA ILE A 205 14.48 4.40 -12.62
C ILE A 205 14.65 3.50 -13.84
N TYR A 206 13.95 3.79 -14.93
CA TYR A 206 14.25 3.13 -16.20
C TYR A 206 15.66 3.51 -16.63
N ASN A 207 16.43 2.50 -17.02
CA ASN A 207 17.84 2.70 -17.31
C ASN A 207 18.06 3.74 -18.42
N GLY A 208 19.00 4.67 -18.19
CA GLY A 208 19.28 5.77 -19.10
C GLY A 208 18.29 6.93 -19.07
N THR A 209 17.38 6.98 -18.11
CA THR A 209 16.41 8.07 -17.90
C THR A 209 16.44 8.59 -16.47
N ASP A 210 15.68 9.67 -16.20
CA ASP A 210 15.40 10.16 -14.84
C ASP A 210 14.00 9.74 -14.36
N MET A 211 13.29 8.92 -15.13
CA MET A 211 11.90 8.54 -14.84
C MET A 211 11.87 7.34 -13.89
N THR A 212 11.17 7.49 -12.77
CA THR A 212 10.93 6.42 -11.80
C THR A 212 9.85 5.46 -12.28
N LEU A 213 9.86 4.22 -11.75
CA LEU A 213 8.79 3.26 -12.00
C LEU A 213 7.45 3.81 -11.50
N GLU A 214 6.39 3.58 -12.26
CA GLU A 214 5.04 4.04 -11.90
C GLU A 214 4.47 3.25 -10.72
N GLY A 215 4.80 1.96 -10.63
CA GLY A 215 4.28 1.07 -9.59
C GLY A 215 4.64 1.49 -8.16
N ASN A 216 5.71 2.28 -7.98
CA ASN A 216 6.06 2.85 -6.67
C ASN A 216 5.94 4.39 -6.62
N TYR A 217 5.41 5.01 -7.66
CA TYR A 217 5.35 6.48 -7.76
C TYR A 217 4.69 7.14 -6.55
N ASN A 218 3.63 6.54 -6.03
CA ASN A 218 2.88 7.07 -4.90
C ASN A 218 3.64 7.00 -3.56
N GLU A 219 4.67 6.15 -3.48
CA GLU A 219 5.49 5.94 -2.28
C GLU A 219 6.77 6.78 -2.28
N LEU A 220 7.01 7.52 -3.38
CA LEU A 220 8.24 8.27 -3.54
C LEU A 220 8.13 9.65 -2.89
N ASN A 221 9.22 10.05 -2.25
CA ASN A 221 9.37 11.43 -1.80
C ASN A 221 9.61 12.38 -3.00
N LYS A 222 9.71 13.67 -2.74
CA LYS A 222 9.92 14.70 -3.79
C LYS A 222 11.19 14.53 -4.63
N TRP A 223 12.15 13.71 -4.20
CA TRP A 223 13.37 13.40 -4.94
C TRP A 223 13.27 12.10 -5.75
N GLY A 224 12.10 11.48 -5.79
CA GLY A 224 11.85 10.23 -6.48
C GLY A 224 12.45 9.01 -5.78
N CYS A 225 12.53 9.03 -4.44
CA CYS A 225 13.11 7.96 -3.65
C CYS A 225 12.10 7.38 -2.67
N ALA A 226 12.08 6.06 -2.53
CA ALA A 226 11.33 5.36 -1.49
C ALA A 226 12.12 5.32 -0.19
N TYR A 227 11.44 5.57 0.92
CA TYR A 227 11.99 5.31 2.25
C TYR A 227 11.86 3.84 2.60
N VAL A 228 12.90 3.26 3.18
CA VAL A 228 12.83 1.92 3.76
C VAL A 228 13.15 1.98 5.25
N GLY A 229 12.51 1.12 6.02
CA GLY A 229 12.68 1.07 7.46
C GLY A 229 14.09 0.61 7.86
N ARG A 230 14.55 0.98 9.07
CA ARG A 230 15.86 0.62 9.61
C ARG A 230 16.12 -0.89 9.60
N ASP A 231 15.09 -1.68 9.85
CA ASP A 231 15.17 -3.13 9.96
C ASP A 231 14.56 -3.84 8.73
N ALA A 232 14.27 -3.07 7.67
CA ALA A 232 13.76 -3.64 6.43
C ALA A 232 14.82 -4.52 5.76
N THR A 233 14.40 -5.68 5.26
CA THR A 233 15.23 -6.65 4.54
C THR A 233 14.77 -6.85 3.11
N SER A 234 13.61 -6.32 2.76
CA SER A 234 13.09 -6.33 1.39
C SER A 234 12.27 -5.07 1.09
N TYR A 235 12.17 -4.76 -0.20
CA TYR A 235 11.29 -3.73 -0.75
C TYR A 235 10.66 -4.25 -2.03
N ARG A 236 9.35 -4.01 -2.23
CA ARG A 236 8.61 -4.51 -3.38
C ARG A 236 7.97 -3.39 -4.18
N ILE A 237 7.91 -3.57 -5.49
CA ILE A 237 7.27 -2.67 -6.45
C ILE A 237 6.33 -3.50 -7.32
N ALA A 238 5.04 -3.19 -7.32
CA ALA A 238 4.09 -3.79 -8.27
C ALA A 238 4.26 -3.12 -9.63
N LEU A 239 4.32 -3.92 -10.71
CA LEU A 239 4.55 -3.40 -12.05
C LEU A 239 3.24 -3.03 -12.74
N THR A 240 3.17 -1.82 -13.28
CA THR A 240 2.08 -1.36 -14.15
C THR A 240 2.31 -1.80 -15.60
N ALA A 241 1.31 -1.67 -16.45
CA ALA A 241 1.45 -1.94 -17.88
C ALA A 241 2.55 -1.07 -18.51
N ASN A 242 2.65 0.22 -18.13
CA ASN A 242 3.69 1.12 -18.64
C ASN A 242 5.09 0.77 -18.11
N ASP A 243 5.20 0.33 -16.84
CA ASP A 243 6.47 -0.20 -16.33
C ASP A 243 6.98 -1.37 -17.16
N ILE A 244 6.08 -2.27 -17.54
CA ILE A 244 6.40 -3.46 -18.33
C ILE A 244 6.98 -3.08 -19.68
N GLU A 245 6.33 -2.15 -20.42
CA GLU A 245 6.80 -1.69 -21.71
C GLU A 245 8.21 -1.09 -21.60
N LYS A 246 8.40 -0.17 -20.66
CA LYS A 246 9.68 0.53 -20.47
C LYS A 246 10.80 -0.38 -19.96
N LEU A 247 10.50 -1.32 -19.07
CA LEU A 247 11.50 -2.29 -18.57
C LEU A 247 11.97 -3.23 -19.69
N LYS A 248 11.07 -3.64 -20.60
CA LYS A 248 11.42 -4.46 -21.77
C LYS A 248 12.30 -3.71 -22.77
N GLU A 249 12.15 -2.39 -22.86
CA GLU A 249 12.92 -1.55 -23.76
C GLU A 249 14.25 -1.09 -23.17
N LEU A 250 14.24 -0.61 -21.92
CA LEU A 250 15.34 0.15 -21.31
C LEU A 250 16.06 -0.63 -20.21
N GLY A 251 15.38 -1.59 -19.58
CA GLY A 251 15.86 -2.20 -18.34
C GLY A 251 15.67 -1.28 -17.13
N LEU A 252 16.28 -1.65 -16.01
CA LEU A 252 16.14 -0.99 -14.72
C LEU A 252 17.50 -0.55 -14.20
N PHE A 253 17.64 0.69 -13.76
CA PHE A 253 18.76 1.16 -12.94
C PHE A 253 18.30 1.31 -11.49
N VAL A 254 19.11 0.80 -10.57
CA VAL A 254 18.86 0.81 -9.13
C VAL A 254 20.03 1.44 -8.41
N ASN A 255 19.74 2.43 -7.59
CA ASN A 255 20.68 2.96 -6.62
C ASN A 255 19.97 3.39 -5.34
N GLY A 256 20.64 4.03 -4.41
CA GLY A 256 20.05 4.45 -3.16
C GLY A 256 21.04 5.03 -2.16
N TYR A 257 20.57 5.10 -0.92
CA TYR A 257 21.29 5.70 0.18
C TYR A 257 21.44 4.70 1.32
N TYR A 258 22.66 4.22 1.52
CA TYR A 258 23.11 3.33 2.61
C TYR A 258 22.34 2.02 2.74
N ASN A 259 22.04 1.40 1.60
CA ASN A 259 21.56 0.02 1.53
C ASN A 259 22.61 -0.86 0.83
N ASN A 260 22.65 -2.13 1.19
CA ASN A 260 23.41 -3.16 0.49
C ASN A 260 22.45 -4.16 -0.12
N VAL A 261 22.24 -4.09 -1.43
CA VAL A 261 21.36 -5.01 -2.18
C VAL A 261 22.12 -6.25 -2.55
N THR A 262 21.54 -7.41 -2.28
CA THR A 262 22.14 -8.72 -2.59
C THR A 262 21.39 -9.50 -3.65
N LYS A 263 20.09 -9.21 -3.86
CA LYS A 263 19.27 -9.94 -4.82
C LYS A 263 18.08 -9.11 -5.28
N VAL A 264 17.68 -9.32 -6.54
CA VAL A 264 16.40 -8.86 -7.06
C VAL A 264 15.64 -10.04 -7.65
N ASN A 265 14.44 -10.25 -7.17
CA ASN A 265 13.52 -11.27 -7.64
C ASN A 265 12.39 -10.63 -8.46
N LEU A 266 11.93 -11.37 -9.46
CA LEU A 266 10.65 -11.16 -10.10
C LEU A 266 9.65 -12.13 -9.47
N LEU A 267 8.58 -11.59 -8.90
CA LEU A 267 7.50 -12.35 -8.28
C LEU A 267 6.30 -12.35 -9.22
N ARG A 268 5.83 -13.54 -9.61
CA ARG A 268 4.61 -13.74 -10.39
C ARG A 268 3.54 -14.35 -9.54
N LYS A 269 2.33 -13.76 -9.54
CA LYS A 269 1.19 -14.34 -8.85
C LYS A 269 0.74 -15.61 -9.59
N LEU A 270 0.77 -16.75 -8.90
CA LEU A 270 0.16 -17.95 -9.38
C LEU A 270 -1.36 -17.83 -9.14
N TYR A 271 -2.14 -17.84 -10.22
CA TYR A 271 -3.60 -17.94 -10.10
C TYR A 271 -3.92 -19.37 -9.69
N GLU A 272 -4.70 -19.55 -8.62
CA GLU A 272 -5.35 -20.84 -8.37
C GLU A 272 -6.30 -21.07 -9.55
N GLU A 273 -6.13 -22.17 -10.28
CA GLU A 273 -7.15 -22.63 -11.22
C GLU A 273 -8.43 -22.81 -10.40
N GLU A 274 -9.47 -22.03 -10.72
CA GLU A 274 -10.81 -22.30 -10.19
C GLU A 274 -11.13 -23.75 -10.54
N THR A 275 -11.10 -24.64 -9.55
CA THR A 275 -11.64 -25.97 -9.70
C THR A 275 -13.12 -25.80 -9.94
N VAL A 276 -13.51 -25.79 -11.23
CA VAL A 276 -14.90 -25.94 -11.63
C VAL A 276 -15.34 -27.30 -11.10
N THR A 277 -15.94 -27.33 -9.93
CA THR A 277 -16.69 -28.48 -9.46
C THR A 277 -17.94 -28.57 -10.33
N ASP A 278 -17.84 -29.34 -11.43
CA ASP A 278 -19.01 -29.86 -12.14
C ASP A 278 -19.82 -30.69 -11.13
N ASN A 279 -20.81 -30.04 -10.55
CA ASN A 279 -21.89 -30.71 -9.85
C ASN A 279 -22.81 -31.32 -10.93
N GLN A 280 -22.58 -32.59 -11.25
CA GLN A 280 -23.55 -33.46 -11.96
C GLN A 280 -24.68 -33.85 -11.01
#